data_a9a721e6bbd08164b5b4898b5b9ce692
#
_entry.id   a9a721e6bbd08164b5b4898b5b9ce692
#
_cell.length_a   1.000
_cell.length_b   1.000
_cell.length_c   1.000
_cell.angle_alpha   90.00
_cell.angle_beta   90.00
_cell.angle_gamma   90.00
#
_symmetry.space_group_name_H-M   'P 1'
#
loop_
_entity.id
_entity.type
_entity.pdbx_description
1 polymer ?
#
loop_
_entity_poly.entity_id
_entity_poly.type
_entity_poly.pdbx_seq_one_letter_code
_entity_poly.pdbx_strand_id
1 'polypeptide(L)'
;MNPNQKIIAIGSVCMVIGMVSLMLQVGNIISIWVSQSFQTRFQHQTEPIRNTNFLTENAVASVTLAGNSPLCPIRGWAVHSKDNSIRIGSKGDVFVIREPFISCSHLECRTFFLTQGALLNDKHSNGTVKDRSPHRTLMSCPVGEAPSPYNSRFESVAWSASACHDGTSWLTIGISGPDNGAVAVLKYNGIITDTIKSWGNNILRTQKSECACVNGSCFTVMTDGPSNGQASYKIFKIEKGKVVKSVELNAPNYHYEECSCYPDAGEIMCVCRDNWHGSNRPWVSFNQNLEYQIGYICSGVFGDNPRPNDGTGSCGPVSPNGAYGVKGFSFRYGNGVWIRRTKSTNSRSGFEMIWDPNGWNNTDSDFSMKQDIVAITDWSGYSGSFVQHPELTGLDCIRPCFWVELIRGRPKESTIWTSGSSISFCGVNSETVSWSWPDGAELPFTIDK
;
A
#
# COMPACT_ATOMS: atom_id res chain seq x y z
N MET A 1 33.95 70.41 6.45
CA MET A 1 32.74 69.93 5.77
C MET A 1 31.76 71.07 5.69
N ASN A 2 31.31 71.39 4.49
CA ASN A 2 30.39 72.49 4.19
C ASN A 2 29.01 72.15 4.78
N PRO A 3 28.30 73.09 5.46
CA PRO A 3 27.04 72.79 6.09
C PRO A 3 25.94 72.21 5.13
N ASN A 4 26.03 72.59 3.84
CA ASN A 4 25.14 72.08 2.81
C ASN A 4 25.31 70.60 2.48
N GLN A 5 26.49 70.00 2.73
CA GLN A 5 26.74 68.57 2.57
C GLN A 5 26.11 67.70 3.69
N LYS A 6 26.00 68.25 4.90
CA LYS A 6 25.36 67.55 6.03
C LYS A 6 23.85 67.42 5.86
N ILE A 7 23.19 68.42 5.26
CA ILE A 7 21.76 68.43 5.04
C ILE A 7 21.36 67.38 3.97
N ILE A 8 22.16 67.26 2.89
CA ILE A 8 21.91 66.24 1.84
C ILE A 8 22.13 64.81 2.36
N ALA A 9 23.14 64.59 3.20
CA ALA A 9 23.40 63.28 3.80
C ALA A 9 22.28 62.83 4.76
N ILE A 10 21.74 63.74 5.56
CA ILE A 10 20.62 63.43 6.50
C ILE A 10 19.33 63.19 5.70
N GLY A 11 19.06 63.97 4.67
CA GLY A 11 17.88 63.79 3.81
C GLY A 11 17.90 62.43 3.07
N SER A 12 19.04 62.01 2.57
CA SER A 12 19.18 60.69 1.91
C SER A 12 19.01 59.52 2.85
N VAL A 13 19.52 59.61 4.07
CA VAL A 13 19.35 58.54 5.08
C VAL A 13 17.87 58.41 5.53
N CYS A 14 17.20 59.54 5.72
CA CYS A 14 15.77 59.53 6.07
C CYS A 14 14.90 58.96 4.94
N MET A 15 15.25 59.23 3.66
CA MET A 15 14.52 58.69 2.53
C MET A 15 14.68 57.18 2.38
N VAL A 16 15.90 56.65 2.60
CA VAL A 16 16.18 55.22 2.56
C VAL A 16 15.46 54.47 3.71
N ILE A 17 15.48 55.02 4.91
CA ILE A 17 14.75 54.44 6.07
C ILE A 17 13.24 54.44 5.81
N GLY A 18 12.70 55.51 5.25
CA GLY A 18 11.28 55.57 4.88
C GLY A 18 10.89 54.54 3.81
N MET A 19 11.69 54.34 2.78
CA MET A 19 11.45 53.32 1.75
C MET A 19 11.56 51.91 2.29
N VAL A 20 12.50 51.60 3.15
CA VAL A 20 12.65 50.27 3.77
C VAL A 20 11.46 49.99 4.68
N SER A 21 10.99 50.97 5.46
CA SER A 21 9.79 50.81 6.32
C SER A 21 8.51 50.60 5.49
N LEU A 22 8.38 51.30 4.35
CA LEU A 22 7.25 51.13 3.45
C LEU A 22 7.27 49.76 2.75
N MET A 23 8.45 49.27 2.34
CA MET A 23 8.59 47.92 1.75
C MET A 23 8.27 46.80 2.76
N LEU A 24 8.67 46.98 4.02
CA LEU A 24 8.31 46.01 5.08
C LEU A 24 6.81 45.98 5.38
N GLN A 25 6.15 47.14 5.36
CA GLN A 25 4.69 47.21 5.53
C GLN A 25 3.95 46.62 4.33
N VAL A 26 4.37 46.89 3.10
CA VAL A 26 3.78 46.30 1.89
C VAL A 26 4.02 44.79 1.84
N GLY A 27 5.20 44.30 2.22
CA GLY A 27 5.52 42.90 2.34
C GLY A 27 4.61 42.16 3.35
N ASN A 28 4.33 42.77 4.51
CA ASN A 28 3.42 42.24 5.49
C ASN A 28 1.96 42.23 5.01
N ILE A 29 1.52 43.28 4.32
CA ILE A 29 0.16 43.35 3.74
C ILE A 29 0.01 42.28 2.65
N ILE A 30 0.98 42.09 1.79
CA ILE A 30 0.93 41.05 0.74
C ILE A 30 0.92 39.66 1.38
N SER A 31 1.71 39.43 2.43
CA SER A 31 1.74 38.16 3.15
C SER A 31 0.39 37.85 3.82
N ILE A 32 -0.25 38.85 4.42
CA ILE A 32 -1.59 38.73 5.01
C ILE A 32 -2.64 38.48 3.92
N TRP A 33 -2.58 39.17 2.79
CA TRP A 33 -3.50 38.98 1.66
C TRP A 33 -3.35 37.60 1.00
N VAL A 34 -2.15 37.14 0.82
CA VAL A 34 -1.88 35.78 0.31
C VAL A 34 -2.38 34.73 1.29
N SER A 35 -2.14 34.90 2.60
CA SER A 35 -2.65 34.00 3.62
C SER A 35 -4.19 33.98 3.68
N GLN A 36 -4.84 35.14 3.61
CA GLN A 36 -6.30 35.22 3.59
C GLN A 36 -6.92 34.69 2.29
N SER A 37 -6.28 34.92 1.15
CA SER A 37 -6.74 34.37 -0.14
C SER A 37 -6.57 32.86 -0.21
N PHE A 38 -5.57 32.30 0.45
CA PHE A 38 -5.43 30.85 0.59
C PHE A 38 -6.52 30.27 1.49
N GLN A 39 -6.83 30.91 2.62
CA GLN A 39 -7.88 30.44 3.51
C GLN A 39 -9.28 30.55 2.90
N THR A 40 -9.58 31.59 2.13
CA THR A 40 -10.91 31.75 1.48
C THR A 40 -11.12 30.78 0.30
N ARG A 41 -10.08 30.35 -0.40
CA ARG A 41 -10.23 29.32 -1.45
C ARG A 41 -10.48 27.92 -0.92
N PHE A 42 -10.06 27.61 0.31
CA PHE A 42 -10.34 26.33 0.96
C PHE A 42 -11.72 26.29 1.64
N GLN A 43 -12.35 27.43 1.90
CA GLN A 43 -13.67 27.48 2.56
C GLN A 43 -14.87 27.26 1.63
N HIS A 44 -14.69 27.25 0.30
CA HIS A 44 -15.82 27.12 -0.63
C HIS A 44 -16.09 25.71 -1.17
N GLN A 45 -15.44 24.68 -0.64
CA GLN A 45 -15.68 23.27 -1.05
C GLN A 45 -15.98 22.31 0.08
N THR A 46 -16.30 22.80 1.28
CA THR A 46 -16.79 21.90 2.34
C THR A 46 -18.19 22.34 2.76
N GLU A 47 -19.18 21.49 2.44
CA GLU A 47 -20.45 21.48 3.16
C GLU A 47 -20.17 21.45 4.68
N PRO A 48 -20.96 22.14 5.50
CA PRO A 48 -20.65 22.25 6.92
C PRO A 48 -20.81 20.88 7.58
N ILE A 49 -19.69 20.26 7.92
CA ILE A 49 -19.66 19.13 8.86
C ILE A 49 -20.11 19.69 10.20
N ARG A 50 -21.32 19.31 10.60
CA ARG A 50 -21.83 19.63 11.94
C ARG A 50 -20.93 18.99 12.99
N ASN A 51 -20.46 19.82 13.90
CA ASN A 51 -19.79 19.46 15.17
C ASN A 51 -18.51 18.65 15.06
N THR A 52 -17.42 19.31 14.71
CA THR A 52 -16.11 18.86 15.21
C THR A 52 -15.87 19.47 16.58
N ASN A 53 -16.20 18.77 17.63
CA ASN A 53 -15.60 19.02 18.92
C ASN A 53 -14.07 18.92 18.76
N PHE A 54 -13.36 19.92 19.23
CA PHE A 54 -11.91 19.94 19.28
C PHE A 54 -11.41 18.59 19.81
N LEU A 55 -10.63 17.87 18.99
CA LEU A 55 -9.93 16.68 19.45
C LEU A 55 -8.93 17.15 20.52
N THR A 56 -9.23 16.87 21.76
CA THR A 56 -8.32 17.05 22.88
C THR A 56 -7.19 15.98 22.81
N GLU A 57 -6.10 16.16 23.53
CA GLU A 57 -5.04 15.12 23.63
C GLU A 57 -5.60 13.73 23.97
N ASN A 58 -6.68 13.67 24.73
CA ASN A 58 -7.38 12.43 25.05
C ASN A 58 -8.07 11.79 23.82
N ALA A 59 -8.53 12.59 22.86
CA ALA A 59 -9.10 12.08 21.63
C ALA A 59 -8.03 11.51 20.68
N VAL A 60 -6.84 12.12 20.63
CA VAL A 60 -5.70 11.57 19.88
C VAL A 60 -5.24 10.24 20.48
N ALA A 61 -5.20 10.13 21.79
CA ALA A 61 -4.90 8.87 22.47
C ALA A 61 -5.99 7.81 22.20
N SER A 62 -7.26 8.20 22.09
CA SER A 62 -8.38 7.32 21.72
C SER A 62 -8.26 6.81 20.27
N VAL A 63 -7.84 7.67 19.33
CA VAL A 63 -7.56 7.30 17.94
C VAL A 63 -6.44 6.25 17.87
N THR A 64 -5.39 6.40 18.66
CA THR A 64 -4.27 5.46 18.72
C THR A 64 -4.69 4.07 19.25
N LEU A 65 -5.75 4.02 20.08
CA LEU A 65 -6.28 2.78 20.65
C LEU A 65 -7.29 2.06 19.75
N ALA A 66 -7.76 2.67 18.67
CA ALA A 66 -8.83 2.13 17.81
C ALA A 66 -8.45 0.83 17.07
N GLY A 67 -7.16 0.53 16.91
CA GLY A 67 -6.68 -0.73 16.35
C GLY A 67 -7.09 -2.00 17.10
N ASN A 68 -7.71 -1.88 18.27
CA ASN A 68 -8.27 -3.02 19.03
C ASN A 68 -9.67 -3.44 18.58
N SER A 69 -10.33 -2.69 17.72
CA SER A 69 -11.63 -3.06 17.19
C SER A 69 -11.56 -4.32 16.32
N PRO A 70 -12.62 -5.15 16.31
CA PRO A 70 -12.70 -6.29 15.40
C PRO A 70 -12.98 -5.81 13.97
N LEU A 71 -12.76 -6.70 13.00
CA LEU A 71 -13.20 -6.47 11.63
C LEU A 71 -14.73 -6.37 11.57
N CYS A 72 -15.23 -5.48 10.71
CA CYS A 72 -16.67 -5.39 10.44
C CYS A 72 -17.20 -6.68 9.82
N PRO A 73 -18.40 -7.11 10.17
CA PRO A 73 -19.09 -8.16 9.43
C PRO A 73 -19.32 -7.71 7.98
N ILE A 74 -19.00 -8.59 7.03
CA ILE A 74 -19.21 -8.31 5.61
C ILE A 74 -19.90 -9.47 4.92
N ARG A 75 -20.63 -9.15 3.84
CA ARG A 75 -21.29 -10.12 2.97
C ARG A 75 -20.93 -9.93 1.50
N GLY A 76 -20.22 -8.88 1.16
CA GLY A 76 -19.81 -8.59 -0.19
C GLY A 76 -18.81 -7.43 -0.22
N TRP A 77 -18.44 -7.03 -1.45
CA TRP A 77 -17.39 -6.03 -1.69
C TRP A 77 -17.90 -4.98 -2.67
N ALA A 78 -17.70 -3.72 -2.32
CA ALA A 78 -18.04 -2.59 -3.17
C ALA A 78 -16.78 -1.83 -3.60
N VAL A 79 -16.76 -1.30 -4.83
CA VAL A 79 -15.65 -0.52 -5.33
C VAL A 79 -15.39 0.69 -4.43
N HIS A 80 -14.12 0.90 -4.08
CA HIS A 80 -13.66 2.03 -3.30
C HIS A 80 -12.94 3.04 -4.18
N SER A 81 -12.03 2.59 -5.04
CA SER A 81 -11.29 3.47 -5.95
C SER A 81 -10.87 2.74 -7.23
N LYS A 82 -10.61 3.50 -8.28
CA LYS A 82 -10.06 3.02 -9.54
C LYS A 82 -9.26 4.16 -10.18
N ASP A 83 -7.99 3.95 -10.49
CA ASP A 83 -7.12 5.02 -10.98
C ASP A 83 -7.02 5.10 -12.51
N ASN A 84 -7.29 4.04 -13.25
CA ASN A 84 -7.18 3.97 -14.71
C ASN A 84 -5.81 4.45 -15.26
N SER A 85 -4.73 4.17 -14.54
CA SER A 85 -3.40 4.72 -14.82
C SER A 85 -2.92 4.45 -16.24
N ILE A 86 -3.11 3.23 -16.77
CA ILE A 86 -2.64 2.87 -18.11
C ILE A 86 -3.45 3.62 -19.18
N ARG A 87 -4.76 3.70 -19.01
CA ARG A 87 -5.63 4.45 -19.93
C ARG A 87 -5.27 5.93 -19.95
N ILE A 88 -5.08 6.54 -18.80
CA ILE A 88 -4.68 7.95 -18.65
C ILE A 88 -3.28 8.15 -19.21
N GLY A 89 -2.34 7.24 -18.92
CA GLY A 89 -0.95 7.28 -19.40
C GLY A 89 -0.79 7.21 -20.91
N SER A 90 -1.80 6.73 -21.64
CA SER A 90 -1.81 6.78 -23.12
C SER A 90 -1.87 8.21 -23.67
N LYS A 91 -2.31 9.19 -22.87
CA LYS A 91 -2.53 10.57 -23.27
C LYS A 91 -1.91 11.61 -22.34
N GLY A 92 -1.25 11.20 -21.28
CA GLY A 92 -0.70 12.11 -20.27
C GLY A 92 0.48 11.52 -19.52
N ASP A 93 1.03 12.33 -18.62
CA ASP A 93 2.21 11.99 -17.84
C ASP A 93 1.83 11.12 -16.65
N VAL A 94 1.96 9.81 -16.80
CA VAL A 94 1.75 8.81 -15.74
C VAL A 94 3.02 7.98 -15.59
N PHE A 95 3.44 7.73 -14.36
CA PHE A 95 4.61 6.90 -14.10
C PHE A 95 4.41 5.46 -14.54
N VAL A 96 5.48 4.83 -15.04
CA VAL A 96 5.59 3.37 -15.08
C VAL A 96 5.75 2.89 -13.66
N ILE A 97 4.83 2.08 -13.18
CA ILE A 97 4.83 1.57 -11.81
C ILE A 97 4.57 0.06 -11.77
N ARG A 98 5.03 -0.56 -10.71
CA ARG A 98 4.56 -1.86 -10.25
C ARG A 98 4.31 -1.80 -8.75
N GLU A 99 3.65 -2.82 -8.26
CA GLU A 99 3.37 -3.04 -6.84
C GLU A 99 2.67 -1.83 -6.18
N PRO A 100 1.58 -1.29 -6.77
CA PRO A 100 0.77 -0.30 -6.06
C PRO A 100 0.10 -0.95 -4.86
N PHE A 101 -0.01 -0.22 -3.78
CA PHE A 101 -0.81 -0.63 -2.63
C PHE A 101 -1.47 0.58 -1.98
N ILE A 102 -2.52 0.33 -1.21
CA ILE A 102 -3.27 1.38 -0.54
C ILE A 102 -3.09 1.26 0.97
N SER A 103 -2.94 2.39 1.61
CA SER A 103 -2.98 2.53 3.06
C SER A 103 -3.78 3.77 3.44
N CYS A 104 -4.51 3.69 4.54
CA CYS A 104 -5.36 4.77 5.04
C CYS A 104 -4.88 5.26 6.40
N SER A 105 -4.87 6.59 6.55
CA SER A 105 -4.86 7.25 7.84
C SER A 105 -6.29 7.36 8.37
N HIS A 106 -6.48 8.06 9.49
CA HIS A 106 -7.83 8.37 9.96
C HIS A 106 -8.52 9.52 9.20
N LEU A 107 -7.82 10.14 8.23
CA LEU A 107 -8.34 11.25 7.44
C LEU A 107 -8.45 10.93 5.94
N GLU A 108 -7.55 10.14 5.40
CA GLU A 108 -7.44 9.87 3.96
C GLU A 108 -6.85 8.51 3.66
N CYS A 109 -7.15 8.00 2.46
CA CYS A 109 -6.43 6.88 1.87
C CYS A 109 -5.48 7.38 0.79
N ARG A 110 -4.31 6.75 0.72
CA ARG A 110 -3.29 7.04 -0.29
C ARG A 110 -2.89 5.79 -1.05
N THR A 111 -2.60 5.96 -2.32
CA THR A 111 -1.95 4.93 -3.14
C THR A 111 -0.44 5.11 -3.04
N PHE A 112 0.23 4.08 -2.59
CA PHE A 112 1.69 3.94 -2.60
C PHE A 112 2.09 3.06 -3.78
N PHE A 113 3.22 3.35 -4.41
CA PHE A 113 3.65 2.61 -5.59
C PHE A 113 5.17 2.68 -5.77
N LEU A 114 5.71 1.70 -6.48
CA LEU A 114 7.13 1.64 -6.82
C LEU A 114 7.32 2.03 -8.29
N THR A 115 7.90 3.22 -8.51
CA THR A 115 8.16 3.71 -9.87
C THR A 115 9.33 2.96 -10.50
N GLN A 116 9.39 3.00 -11.83
CA GLN A 116 10.55 2.56 -12.61
C GLN A 116 11.46 3.72 -13.02
N GLY A 117 11.14 4.95 -12.59
CA GLY A 117 11.89 6.14 -12.96
C GLY A 117 11.58 6.67 -14.37
N ALA A 118 10.42 6.32 -14.92
CA ALA A 118 10.01 6.72 -16.27
C ALA A 118 8.50 6.97 -16.33
N LEU A 119 8.09 7.68 -17.38
CA LEU A 119 6.68 7.87 -17.71
C LEU A 119 6.25 6.91 -18.82
N LEU A 120 4.99 6.48 -18.80
CA LEU A 120 4.43 5.52 -19.76
C LEU A 120 4.54 5.99 -21.21
N ASN A 121 4.36 7.28 -21.44
CA ASN A 121 4.37 7.91 -22.76
C ASN A 121 5.70 8.59 -23.06
N ASP A 122 6.83 7.94 -22.73
CA ASP A 122 8.18 8.44 -22.90
C ASP A 122 9.12 7.31 -23.37
N LYS A 123 10.14 7.68 -24.15
CA LYS A 123 11.22 6.77 -24.57
C LYS A 123 11.95 6.10 -23.40
N HIS A 124 12.03 6.77 -22.26
CA HIS A 124 12.67 6.24 -21.04
C HIS A 124 11.89 5.07 -20.41
N SER A 125 10.63 4.83 -20.84
CA SER A 125 9.88 3.65 -20.45
C SER A 125 10.43 2.36 -21.05
N ASN A 126 11.29 2.44 -22.07
CA ASN A 126 11.85 1.28 -22.74
C ASN A 126 12.68 0.42 -21.77
N GLY A 127 12.31 -0.85 -21.65
CA GLY A 127 12.98 -1.81 -20.79
C GLY A 127 12.63 -1.71 -19.30
N THR A 128 11.66 -0.91 -18.92
CA THR A 128 11.18 -0.79 -17.53
C THR A 128 10.33 -1.99 -17.12
N VAL A 129 10.97 -3.14 -16.99
CA VAL A 129 10.34 -4.44 -16.69
C VAL A 129 11.00 -5.13 -15.49
N LYS A 130 12.06 -4.58 -14.92
CA LYS A 130 12.84 -5.21 -13.86
C LYS A 130 12.21 -5.00 -12.49
N ASP A 131 12.24 -6.04 -11.65
CA ASP A 131 11.77 -5.97 -10.28
C ASP A 131 12.64 -5.05 -9.41
N ARG A 132 13.95 -5.12 -9.60
CA ARG A 132 14.93 -4.32 -8.83
C ARG A 132 15.83 -3.54 -9.77
N SER A 133 15.99 -2.26 -9.44
CA SER A 133 16.96 -1.37 -10.07
C SER A 133 17.22 -0.17 -9.15
N PRO A 134 18.30 0.59 -9.36
CA PRO A 134 18.55 1.80 -8.58
C PRO A 134 17.56 2.94 -8.90
N HIS A 135 16.74 2.80 -9.93
CA HIS A 135 15.71 3.78 -10.32
C HIS A 135 14.38 3.57 -9.61
N ARG A 136 14.18 2.42 -8.95
CA ARG A 136 12.93 2.15 -8.25
C ARG A 136 12.77 3.08 -7.04
N THR A 137 11.59 3.64 -6.89
CA THR A 137 11.29 4.67 -5.90
C THR A 137 9.89 4.45 -5.34
N LEU A 138 9.77 4.47 -4.01
CA LEU A 138 8.48 4.53 -3.34
C LEU A 138 7.96 5.95 -3.40
N MET A 139 6.79 6.11 -3.98
CA MET A 139 6.04 7.36 -4.03
C MET A 139 4.60 7.13 -3.60
N SER A 140 3.87 8.18 -3.34
CA SER A 140 2.44 8.12 -3.04
C SER A 140 1.66 9.26 -3.66
N CYS A 141 0.39 8.98 -3.97
CA CYS A 141 -0.57 9.96 -4.48
C CYS A 141 -1.93 9.76 -3.81
N PRO A 142 -2.88 10.70 -3.94
CA PRO A 142 -4.24 10.49 -3.47
C PRO A 142 -4.88 9.26 -4.12
N VAL A 143 -5.64 8.49 -3.35
CA VAL A 143 -6.32 7.29 -3.85
C VAL A 143 -7.28 7.64 -4.99
N GLY A 144 -7.36 6.78 -6.00
CA GLY A 144 -8.23 6.98 -7.17
C GLY A 144 -7.66 7.90 -8.24
N GLU A 145 -6.45 8.43 -8.05
CA GLU A 145 -5.74 9.23 -9.04
C GLU A 145 -4.62 8.42 -9.68
N ALA A 146 -4.39 8.66 -10.98
CA ALA A 146 -3.27 8.05 -11.68
C ALA A 146 -1.94 8.60 -11.16
N PRO A 147 -0.95 7.76 -10.83
CA PRO A 147 0.34 8.20 -10.33
C PRO A 147 1.08 9.08 -11.35
N SER A 148 1.20 10.37 -11.10
CA SER A 148 1.83 11.33 -12.00
C SER A 148 2.86 12.20 -11.28
N PRO A 149 3.77 12.87 -12.02
CA PRO A 149 4.66 13.85 -11.42
C PRO A 149 3.96 15.02 -10.74
N TYR A 150 2.70 15.27 -11.09
CA TYR A 150 1.94 16.45 -10.63
C TYR A 150 1.19 16.20 -9.33
N ASN A 151 0.92 14.95 -8.95
CA ASN A 151 0.14 14.60 -7.75
C ASN A 151 0.91 13.73 -6.75
N SER A 152 2.10 13.30 -7.10
CA SER A 152 2.86 12.30 -6.33
C SER A 152 3.97 12.94 -5.51
N ARG A 153 4.15 12.43 -4.31
CA ARG A 153 5.26 12.81 -3.44
C ARG A 153 6.26 11.67 -3.29
N PHE A 154 7.54 12.02 -3.18
CA PHE A 154 8.60 11.08 -2.88
C PHE A 154 8.48 10.57 -1.44
N GLU A 155 8.66 9.27 -1.25
CA GLU A 155 8.70 8.65 0.08
C GLU A 155 10.07 8.07 0.38
N SER A 156 10.63 7.24 -0.50
CA SER A 156 11.93 6.59 -0.29
C SER A 156 12.48 6.01 -1.59
N VAL A 157 13.81 5.85 -1.68
CA VAL A 157 14.40 4.99 -2.71
C VAL A 157 14.11 3.54 -2.33
N ALA A 158 13.42 2.80 -3.19
CA ALA A 158 13.00 1.44 -2.86
C ALA A 158 12.59 0.63 -4.07
N TRP A 159 12.91 -0.66 -4.06
CA TRP A 159 12.34 -1.66 -4.95
C TRP A 159 11.45 -2.69 -4.20
N SER A 160 11.40 -2.62 -2.87
CA SER A 160 10.42 -3.30 -2.02
C SER A 160 10.02 -2.36 -0.89
N ALA A 161 8.77 -2.37 -0.49
CA ALA A 161 8.27 -1.33 0.42
C ALA A 161 7.06 -1.78 1.25
N SER A 162 6.80 -1.02 2.30
CA SER A 162 5.55 -1.02 3.06
C SER A 162 5.28 0.39 3.58
N ALA A 163 4.05 0.67 3.92
CA ALA A 163 3.65 1.92 4.56
C ALA A 163 2.39 1.71 5.38
N CYS A 164 2.25 2.46 6.46
CA CYS A 164 1.05 2.48 7.29
C CYS A 164 1.01 3.73 8.17
N HIS A 165 -0.15 4.03 8.72
CA HIS A 165 -0.36 5.17 9.60
C HIS A 165 -0.73 4.66 10.99
N ASP A 166 -0.03 5.13 12.01
CA ASP A 166 -0.20 4.65 13.40
C ASP A 166 -1.28 5.40 14.20
N GLY A 167 -2.05 6.26 13.52
CA GLY A 167 -3.00 7.18 14.14
C GLY A 167 -2.43 8.59 14.34
N THR A 168 -1.12 8.75 14.29
CA THR A 168 -0.40 10.03 14.46
C THR A 168 0.34 10.44 13.21
N SER A 169 1.12 9.54 12.62
CA SER A 169 1.96 9.83 11.46
C SER A 169 2.13 8.62 10.55
N TRP A 170 2.57 8.88 9.32
CA TRP A 170 2.95 7.85 8.37
C TRP A 170 4.30 7.23 8.73
N LEU A 171 4.31 5.91 8.78
CA LEU A 171 5.51 5.08 8.71
C LEU A 171 5.68 4.63 7.27
N THR A 172 6.85 4.85 6.69
CA THR A 172 7.24 4.28 5.40
C THR A 172 8.50 3.44 5.55
N ILE A 173 8.53 2.32 4.86
CA ILE A 173 9.64 1.38 4.85
C ILE A 173 10.05 1.19 3.39
N GLY A 174 11.27 1.57 3.04
CA GLY A 174 11.81 1.43 1.71
C GLY A 174 13.08 0.59 1.71
N ILE A 175 13.09 -0.50 0.95
CA ILE A 175 14.23 -1.39 0.82
C ILE A 175 14.89 -1.16 -0.54
N SER A 176 16.19 -0.91 -0.51
CA SER A 176 17.02 -0.71 -1.70
C SER A 176 18.44 -1.22 -1.47
N GLY A 177 19.25 -1.15 -2.52
CA GLY A 177 20.64 -1.58 -2.49
C GLY A 177 20.88 -2.87 -3.25
N PRO A 178 22.10 -3.44 -3.16
CA PRO A 178 22.45 -4.67 -3.84
C PRO A 178 21.75 -5.89 -3.20
N ASP A 179 21.59 -6.96 -3.97
CA ASP A 179 20.90 -8.17 -3.54
C ASP A 179 21.55 -8.81 -2.28
N ASN A 180 22.84 -8.68 -2.13
CA ASN A 180 23.59 -9.24 -1.00
C ASN A 180 23.83 -8.25 0.16
N GLY A 181 23.23 -7.10 0.14
CA GLY A 181 23.46 -6.07 1.16
C GLY A 181 22.40 -5.00 1.17
N ALA A 182 21.16 -5.36 0.85
CA ALA A 182 20.04 -4.43 0.87
C ALA A 182 19.76 -3.90 2.29
N VAL A 183 19.23 -2.71 2.36
CA VAL A 183 18.88 -2.03 3.61
C VAL A 183 17.45 -1.50 3.53
N ALA A 184 16.68 -1.75 4.57
CA ALA A 184 15.39 -1.13 4.79
C ALA A 184 15.60 0.18 5.55
N VAL A 185 15.12 1.28 4.98
CA VAL A 185 15.11 2.61 5.61
C VAL A 185 13.72 2.87 6.14
N LEU A 186 13.60 3.13 7.43
CA LEU A 186 12.36 3.49 8.10
C LEU A 186 12.28 5.00 8.21
N LYS A 187 11.17 5.56 7.75
CA LYS A 187 10.86 6.99 7.92
C LYS A 187 9.55 7.14 8.70
N TYR A 188 9.56 8.05 9.64
CA TYR A 188 8.39 8.44 10.40
C TYR A 188 8.14 9.93 10.21
N ASN A 189 6.95 10.28 9.73
CA ASN A 189 6.63 11.63 9.31
C ASN A 189 7.66 12.21 8.30
N GLY A 190 8.11 11.39 7.36
CA GLY A 190 9.07 11.78 6.32
C GLY A 190 10.54 11.86 6.76
N ILE A 191 10.84 11.60 8.04
CA ILE A 191 12.19 11.68 8.61
C ILE A 191 12.73 10.28 8.84
N ILE A 192 13.98 10.02 8.45
CA ILE A 192 14.65 8.74 8.71
C ILE A 192 14.81 8.57 10.21
N THR A 193 14.28 7.48 10.74
CA THR A 193 14.30 7.18 12.17
C THR A 193 15.06 5.91 12.51
N ASP A 194 15.17 4.97 11.58
CA ASP A 194 15.88 3.71 11.78
C ASP A 194 16.24 3.03 10.46
N THR A 195 17.05 1.98 10.54
CA THR A 195 17.40 1.12 9.41
C THR A 195 17.44 -0.35 9.84
N ILE A 196 17.06 -1.24 8.91
CA ILE A 196 17.20 -2.69 9.08
C ILE A 196 18.14 -3.19 7.99
N LYS A 197 19.25 -3.77 8.38
CA LYS A 197 20.21 -4.39 7.45
C LYS A 197 19.80 -5.82 7.13
N SER A 198 20.09 -6.24 5.90
CA SER A 198 19.99 -7.64 5.50
C SER A 198 20.75 -8.52 6.50
N TRP A 199 20.12 -9.61 6.95
CA TRP A 199 20.73 -10.57 7.88
C TRP A 199 21.06 -11.91 7.20
N GLY A 200 20.48 -12.18 6.03
CA GLY A 200 20.73 -13.38 5.23
C GLY A 200 21.47 -13.08 3.92
N ASN A 201 21.77 -11.83 3.63
CA ASN A 201 22.48 -11.35 2.44
C ASN A 201 21.92 -11.88 1.10
N ASN A 202 20.59 -12.04 1.06
CA ASN A 202 19.92 -12.57 -0.13
C ASN A 202 18.55 -11.92 -0.33
N ILE A 203 18.58 -10.70 -0.83
CA ILE A 203 17.41 -9.91 -1.21
C ILE A 203 16.45 -9.71 -0.02
N LEU A 204 16.86 -8.93 0.96
CA LEU A 204 15.93 -8.44 1.99
C LEU A 204 14.73 -7.80 1.32
N ARG A 205 13.53 -8.24 1.67
CA ARG A 205 12.29 -7.81 1.04
C ARG A 205 11.12 -7.82 2.00
N THR A 206 10.10 -7.03 1.69
CA THR A 206 8.92 -6.85 2.55
C THR A 206 7.61 -6.89 1.76
N GLN A 207 6.55 -6.46 2.36
CA GLN A 207 5.16 -6.76 2.02
C GLN A 207 4.69 -6.25 0.66
N LYS A 208 5.09 -5.06 0.22
CA LYS A 208 4.44 -4.34 -0.91
C LYS A 208 2.94 -4.16 -0.69
N SER A 209 2.57 -3.94 0.56
CA SER A 209 1.22 -3.66 1.05
C SER A 209 1.29 -2.95 2.39
N GLU A 210 0.14 -2.59 2.95
CA GLU A 210 0.04 -1.90 4.23
C GLU A 210 0.63 -2.73 5.38
N CYS A 211 1.47 -2.11 6.21
CA CYS A 211 1.79 -2.67 7.51
C CYS A 211 0.60 -2.50 8.48
N ALA A 212 0.50 -3.34 9.50
CA ALA A 212 -0.61 -3.30 10.44
C ALA A 212 -0.23 -2.52 11.70
N CYS A 213 -1.07 -1.58 12.12
CA CYS A 213 -0.84 -0.81 13.33
C CYS A 213 -1.93 -1.06 14.36
N VAL A 214 -1.52 -1.25 15.63
CA VAL A 214 -2.40 -1.45 16.79
C VAL A 214 -1.80 -0.67 17.96
N ASN A 215 -2.60 0.18 18.61
CA ASN A 215 -2.19 0.95 19.79
C ASN A 215 -0.89 1.76 19.60
N GLY A 216 -0.69 2.35 18.44
CA GLY A 216 0.50 3.13 18.10
C GLY A 216 1.74 2.30 17.73
N SER A 217 1.68 1.00 17.80
CA SER A 217 2.72 0.09 17.31
C SER A 217 2.37 -0.42 15.91
N CYS A 218 3.34 -0.44 15.02
CA CYS A 218 3.17 -0.97 13.66
C CYS A 218 4.01 -2.24 13.48
N PHE A 219 3.48 -3.15 12.67
CA PHE A 219 4.05 -4.48 12.49
C PHE A 219 4.20 -4.79 11.01
N THR A 220 5.34 -5.37 10.66
CA THR A 220 5.63 -5.84 9.30
C THR A 220 6.36 -7.15 9.33
N VAL A 221 6.26 -7.91 8.24
CA VAL A 221 7.02 -9.16 8.02
C VAL A 221 8.01 -8.91 6.89
N MET A 222 9.26 -9.26 7.14
CA MET A 222 10.33 -9.23 6.13
C MET A 222 10.91 -10.62 5.93
N THR A 223 11.39 -10.83 4.71
CA THR A 223 12.01 -12.08 4.26
C THR A 223 13.42 -11.80 3.77
N ASP A 224 14.34 -12.69 4.09
CA ASP A 224 15.71 -12.69 3.59
C ASP A 224 16.15 -14.13 3.33
N GLY A 225 16.66 -14.41 2.15
CA GLY A 225 17.04 -15.74 1.77
C GLY A 225 16.48 -16.19 0.43
N PRO A 226 16.67 -17.46 0.04
CA PRO A 226 16.27 -17.96 -1.26
C PRO A 226 14.77 -17.87 -1.50
N SER A 227 14.37 -17.62 -2.75
CA SER A 227 12.97 -17.51 -3.15
C SER A 227 12.30 -18.85 -3.45
N ASN A 228 13.06 -19.93 -3.53
CA ASN A 228 12.59 -21.27 -3.86
C ASN A 228 13.13 -22.34 -2.88
N GLY A 229 13.31 -21.98 -1.64
CA GLY A 229 13.81 -22.84 -0.58
C GLY A 229 13.56 -22.22 0.78
N GLN A 230 14.14 -22.82 1.82
CA GLN A 230 14.04 -22.29 3.16
C GLN A 230 14.72 -20.92 3.25
N ALA A 231 13.96 -19.90 3.61
CA ALA A 231 14.45 -18.57 3.89
C ALA A 231 14.31 -18.22 5.38
N SER A 232 14.69 -17.01 5.75
CA SER A 232 14.50 -16.47 7.08
C SER A 232 13.42 -15.40 7.06
N TYR A 233 12.51 -15.44 8.01
CA TYR A 233 11.36 -14.57 8.13
C TYR A 233 11.35 -13.93 9.50
N LYS A 234 11.21 -12.61 9.54
CA LYS A 234 11.12 -11.88 10.81
C LYS A 234 9.90 -10.98 10.85
N ILE A 235 9.25 -10.95 12.02
CA ILE A 235 8.25 -9.96 12.38
C ILE A 235 8.98 -8.83 13.09
N PHE A 236 8.70 -7.59 12.69
CA PHE A 236 9.23 -6.39 13.32
C PHE A 236 8.09 -5.60 13.97
N LYS A 237 8.27 -5.24 15.23
CA LYS A 237 7.47 -4.24 15.93
C LYS A 237 8.17 -2.90 15.88
N ILE A 238 7.46 -1.89 15.38
CA ILE A 238 8.00 -0.55 15.11
C ILE A 238 7.13 0.47 15.82
N GLU A 239 7.73 1.32 16.61
CA GLU A 239 7.06 2.41 17.32
C GLU A 239 7.72 3.73 16.96
N LYS A 240 6.93 4.69 16.47
CA LYS A 240 7.40 6.00 15.98
C LYS A 240 8.62 5.88 15.06
N GLY A 241 8.57 4.92 14.15
CA GLY A 241 9.61 4.69 13.16
C GLY A 241 10.86 3.96 13.65
N LYS A 242 10.89 3.46 14.88
CA LYS A 242 12.04 2.71 15.44
C LYS A 242 11.65 1.25 15.69
N VAL A 243 12.53 0.34 15.34
CA VAL A 243 12.38 -1.08 15.68
C VAL A 243 12.57 -1.25 17.18
N VAL A 244 11.51 -1.65 17.88
CA VAL A 244 11.54 -1.89 19.33
C VAL A 244 11.66 -3.37 19.67
N LYS A 245 11.22 -4.24 18.76
CA LYS A 245 11.32 -5.70 18.94
C LYS A 245 11.26 -6.41 17.58
N SER A 246 11.90 -7.54 17.49
CA SER A 246 11.75 -8.46 16.36
C SER A 246 11.79 -9.91 16.84
N VAL A 247 11.17 -10.79 16.07
CA VAL A 247 11.21 -12.23 16.28
C VAL A 247 11.37 -12.92 14.94
N GLU A 248 12.23 -13.94 14.89
CA GLU A 248 12.37 -14.81 13.75
C GLU A 248 11.36 -15.95 13.83
N LEU A 249 10.68 -16.25 12.74
CA LEU A 249 9.72 -17.34 12.68
C LEU A 249 10.45 -18.69 12.65
N ASN A 250 10.13 -19.56 13.59
CA ASN A 250 10.52 -20.97 13.50
C ASN A 250 9.51 -21.68 12.58
N ALA A 251 9.79 -21.68 11.29
CA ALA A 251 8.88 -22.13 10.24
C ALA A 251 9.57 -23.07 9.24
N PRO A 252 10.06 -24.23 9.69
CA PRO A 252 10.71 -25.20 8.79
C PRO A 252 9.71 -25.71 7.75
N ASN A 253 10.13 -25.75 6.49
CA ASN A 253 9.30 -26.12 5.34
C ASN A 253 8.10 -25.17 5.04
N TYR A 254 8.08 -23.99 5.64
CA TYR A 254 7.18 -22.90 5.26
C TYR A 254 7.93 -21.88 4.43
N HIS A 255 7.16 -21.13 3.62
CA HIS A 255 7.72 -20.01 2.88
C HIS A 255 6.80 -18.81 2.99
N TYR A 256 7.34 -17.68 3.40
CA TYR A 256 6.61 -16.44 3.61
C TYR A 256 7.22 -15.32 2.78
N GLU A 257 6.48 -14.83 1.82
CA GLU A 257 6.85 -13.65 1.05
C GLU A 257 5.66 -12.74 0.87
N GLU A 258 5.94 -11.45 0.73
CA GLU A 258 4.96 -10.45 0.31
C GLU A 258 3.64 -10.56 1.11
N CYS A 259 3.76 -10.61 2.43
CA CYS A 259 2.62 -10.76 3.32
C CYS A 259 1.65 -9.59 3.20
N SER A 260 0.36 -9.90 3.31
CA SER A 260 -0.72 -8.92 3.44
C SER A 260 -1.27 -9.01 4.85
N CYS A 261 -1.06 -7.97 5.63
CA CYS A 261 -1.37 -7.96 7.06
C CYS A 261 -2.53 -7.03 7.37
N TYR A 262 -3.29 -7.36 8.38
CA TYR A 262 -4.36 -6.52 8.91
C TYR A 262 -4.56 -6.75 10.40
N PRO A 263 -5.00 -5.73 11.15
CA PRO A 263 -5.35 -5.89 12.55
C PRO A 263 -6.77 -6.45 12.68
N ASP A 264 -6.99 -7.26 13.70
CA ASP A 264 -8.29 -7.79 14.08
C ASP A 264 -8.35 -8.01 15.59
N ALA A 265 -9.19 -7.24 16.27
CA ALA A 265 -9.36 -7.29 17.73
C ALA A 265 -8.04 -7.22 18.53
N GLY A 266 -7.12 -6.37 18.08
CA GLY A 266 -5.82 -6.15 18.73
C GLY A 266 -4.73 -7.15 18.38
N GLU A 267 -5.03 -8.16 17.59
CA GLU A 267 -4.07 -9.09 16.99
C GLU A 267 -3.80 -8.73 15.52
N ILE A 268 -2.74 -9.28 14.97
CA ILE A 268 -2.37 -9.10 13.57
C ILE A 268 -2.45 -10.45 12.86
N MET A 269 -3.13 -10.47 11.71
CA MET A 269 -3.15 -11.59 10.79
C MET A 269 -2.43 -11.19 9.51
N CYS A 270 -1.50 -12.03 9.06
CA CYS A 270 -0.86 -11.89 7.77
C CYS A 270 -1.11 -13.14 6.92
N VAL A 271 -1.57 -12.96 5.70
CA VAL A 271 -1.68 -14.01 4.69
C VAL A 271 -0.68 -13.69 3.59
N CYS A 272 0.14 -14.66 3.22
CA CYS A 272 1.36 -14.44 2.47
C CYS A 272 1.40 -15.24 1.17
N ARG A 273 2.55 -15.20 0.50
CA ARG A 273 2.87 -15.96 -0.70
C ARG A 273 3.89 -17.03 -0.36
N ASP A 274 3.64 -18.25 -0.78
CA ASP A 274 4.64 -19.32 -0.79
C ASP A 274 5.25 -19.42 -2.19
N ASN A 275 6.46 -18.91 -2.34
CA ASN A 275 7.18 -18.92 -3.60
C ASN A 275 8.03 -20.19 -3.79
N TRP A 276 8.05 -21.06 -2.81
CA TRP A 276 8.78 -22.32 -2.84
C TRP A 276 7.87 -23.48 -3.27
N HIS A 277 6.72 -23.67 -2.61
CA HIS A 277 5.77 -24.76 -2.90
C HIS A 277 4.64 -24.30 -3.82
N GLY A 278 4.19 -23.04 -3.70
CA GLY A 278 3.10 -22.46 -4.48
C GLY A 278 1.70 -22.87 -3.98
N SER A 279 0.70 -22.62 -4.81
CA SER A 279 -0.69 -23.07 -4.71
C SER A 279 -1.49 -22.59 -3.51
N ASN A 280 -1.06 -22.88 -2.29
CA ASN A 280 -1.75 -22.53 -1.05
C ASN A 280 -1.08 -21.32 -0.39
N ARG A 281 -1.84 -20.61 0.46
CA ARG A 281 -1.33 -19.43 1.16
C ARG A 281 -0.97 -19.74 2.59
N PRO A 282 0.30 -19.48 2.95
CA PRO A 282 0.72 -19.51 4.35
C PRO A 282 0.17 -18.30 5.07
N TRP A 283 -0.07 -18.44 6.36
CA TRP A 283 -0.45 -17.36 7.24
C TRP A 283 0.41 -17.34 8.51
N VAL A 284 0.51 -16.20 9.11
CA VAL A 284 1.05 -15.99 10.44
C VAL A 284 0.13 -15.02 11.19
N SER A 285 -0.21 -15.36 12.41
CA SER A 285 -0.94 -14.46 13.31
C SER A 285 -0.11 -14.23 14.57
N PHE A 286 -0.19 -13.04 15.12
CA PHE A 286 0.58 -12.70 16.31
C PHE A 286 -0.08 -11.56 17.11
N ASN A 287 0.26 -11.52 18.39
CA ASN A 287 -0.16 -10.44 19.27
C ASN A 287 0.90 -9.32 19.32
N GLN A 288 0.63 -8.29 20.10
CA GLN A 288 1.51 -7.13 20.22
C GLN A 288 2.85 -7.44 20.92
N ASN A 289 2.96 -8.59 21.56
CA ASN A 289 4.21 -9.09 22.17
C ASN A 289 5.02 -9.96 21.20
N LEU A 290 4.55 -10.13 19.94
CA LEU A 290 5.14 -10.99 18.92
C LEU A 290 5.10 -12.49 19.27
N GLU A 291 4.17 -12.91 20.11
CA GLU A 291 3.82 -14.32 20.27
C GLU A 291 2.98 -14.71 19.07
N TYR A 292 3.42 -15.73 18.32
CA TYR A 292 2.88 -16.01 16.99
C TYR A 292 2.42 -17.44 16.81
N GLN A 293 1.53 -17.63 15.83
CA GLN A 293 1.10 -18.92 15.28
C GLN A 293 1.28 -18.91 13.78
N ILE A 294 1.61 -20.06 13.20
CA ILE A 294 1.83 -20.24 11.77
C ILE A 294 0.98 -21.37 11.23
N GLY A 295 0.66 -21.32 9.95
CA GLY A 295 -0.08 -22.35 9.25
C GLY A 295 -0.28 -22.02 7.77
N TYR A 296 -1.08 -22.86 7.13
CA TYR A 296 -1.63 -22.65 5.80
C TYR A 296 -3.15 -22.64 5.86
N ILE A 297 -3.79 -21.94 4.91
CA ILE A 297 -5.24 -21.97 4.79
C ILE A 297 -5.67 -23.39 4.40
N CYS A 298 -6.64 -23.94 5.10
CA CYS A 298 -7.05 -25.34 4.93
C CYS A 298 -8.00 -25.59 3.76
N SER A 299 -8.65 -24.54 3.22
CA SER A 299 -9.61 -24.65 2.14
C SER A 299 -9.05 -25.31 0.89
N GLY A 300 -9.85 -26.12 0.22
CA GLY A 300 -9.58 -26.66 -1.11
C GLY A 300 -9.78 -25.66 -2.23
N VAL A 301 -10.18 -24.42 -1.94
CA VAL A 301 -10.18 -23.28 -2.85
C VAL A 301 -8.85 -22.56 -2.70
N PHE A 302 -7.86 -23.00 -3.47
CA PHE A 302 -6.50 -22.49 -3.34
C PHE A 302 -6.39 -21.05 -3.83
N GLY A 303 -5.80 -20.18 -3.02
CA GLY A 303 -5.77 -18.74 -3.27
C GLY A 303 -4.62 -18.25 -4.14
N ASP A 304 -3.55 -19.04 -4.28
CA ASP A 304 -2.35 -18.65 -5.04
C ASP A 304 -2.46 -19.04 -6.53
N ASN A 305 -1.47 -18.67 -7.29
CA ASN A 305 -1.38 -18.93 -8.73
C ASN A 305 0.10 -19.16 -9.14
N PRO A 306 0.45 -20.24 -9.84
CA PRO A 306 -0.44 -21.34 -10.29
C PRO A 306 -0.93 -22.23 -9.13
N ARG A 307 -1.99 -22.97 -9.39
CA ARG A 307 -2.63 -23.86 -8.41
C ARG A 307 -3.33 -25.02 -9.10
N PRO A 308 -3.59 -26.14 -8.41
CA PRO A 308 -4.48 -27.19 -8.92
C PRO A 308 -5.93 -26.68 -8.97
N ASN A 309 -6.79 -27.45 -9.61
CA ASN A 309 -8.24 -27.21 -9.54
C ASN A 309 -8.74 -27.33 -8.09
N ASP A 310 -9.89 -26.72 -7.82
CA ASP A 310 -10.56 -26.85 -6.55
C ASP A 310 -10.79 -28.33 -6.20
N GLY A 311 -10.61 -28.66 -4.96
CA GLY A 311 -10.74 -30.04 -4.49
C GLY A 311 -10.59 -30.13 -2.98
N THR A 312 -10.12 -31.25 -2.51
CA THR A 312 -9.78 -31.44 -1.09
C THR A 312 -8.65 -30.51 -0.70
N GLY A 313 -8.86 -29.74 0.36
CA GLY A 313 -7.87 -28.80 0.88
C GLY A 313 -6.75 -29.46 1.65
N SER A 314 -5.85 -28.62 2.15
CA SER A 314 -4.74 -29.04 3.00
C SER A 314 -4.36 -27.87 3.90
N CYS A 315 -4.12 -28.14 5.16
CA CYS A 315 -3.60 -27.14 6.10
C CYS A 315 -2.07 -27.00 6.01
N GLY A 316 -1.51 -27.29 4.89
CA GLY A 316 -0.08 -27.23 4.59
C GLY A 316 0.23 -26.78 3.18
N PRO A 317 1.50 -26.76 2.77
CA PRO A 317 1.85 -26.44 1.40
C PRO A 317 1.27 -27.47 0.43
N VAL A 318 0.84 -26.97 -0.74
CA VAL A 318 0.20 -27.79 -1.77
C VAL A 318 1.00 -27.67 -3.07
N SER A 319 1.51 -28.82 -3.55
CA SER A 319 2.06 -28.93 -4.91
C SER A 319 0.93 -28.94 -5.95
N PRO A 320 1.16 -28.60 -7.22
CA PRO A 320 2.31 -29.11 -7.99
C PRO A 320 3.38 -28.09 -8.28
N ASN A 321 3.56 -26.99 -7.64
CA ASN A 321 4.06 -26.01 -8.45
C ASN A 321 5.33 -25.33 -8.04
N GLY A 322 5.98 -25.61 -7.03
CA GLY A 322 7.23 -24.95 -6.70
C GLY A 322 7.62 -23.72 -7.57
N ALA A 323 8.27 -22.77 -7.11
CA ALA A 323 8.93 -21.69 -7.83
C ALA A 323 8.07 -20.52 -8.38
N TYR A 324 6.77 -20.51 -8.20
CA TYR A 324 5.94 -19.35 -8.55
C TYR A 324 4.88 -19.10 -7.50
N GLY A 325 4.38 -17.91 -7.49
CA GLY A 325 3.27 -17.44 -6.71
C GLY A 325 2.89 -16.05 -7.16
N VAL A 326 1.85 -15.54 -6.61
CA VAL A 326 1.45 -14.14 -6.74
C VAL A 326 1.13 -13.60 -5.36
N LYS A 327 1.57 -12.37 -5.08
CA LYS A 327 1.11 -11.69 -3.88
C LYS A 327 -0.41 -11.61 -3.84
N GLY A 328 -0.98 -12.01 -2.73
CA GLY A 328 -2.40 -11.96 -2.48
C GLY A 328 -2.71 -11.88 -1.01
N PHE A 329 -3.96 -12.08 -0.67
CA PHE A 329 -4.46 -11.95 0.69
C PHE A 329 -5.66 -12.88 0.93
N SER A 330 -6.09 -12.92 2.16
CA SER A 330 -7.38 -13.47 2.58
C SER A 330 -7.79 -12.82 3.91
N PHE A 331 -9.07 -12.87 4.22
CA PHE A 331 -9.58 -12.42 5.51
C PHE A 331 -10.20 -13.58 6.25
N ARG A 332 -9.82 -13.75 7.51
CA ARG A 332 -10.42 -14.74 8.39
C ARG A 332 -11.64 -14.16 9.08
N TYR A 333 -12.77 -14.90 9.02
CA TYR A 333 -14.01 -14.59 9.73
C TYR A 333 -14.47 -15.81 10.51
N GLY A 334 -14.25 -15.82 11.82
CA GLY A 334 -14.53 -17.02 12.62
C GLY A 334 -13.76 -18.23 12.10
N ASN A 335 -14.45 -19.27 11.68
CA ASN A 335 -13.88 -20.45 11.03
C ASN A 335 -13.87 -20.34 9.50
N GLY A 336 -14.49 -19.31 8.94
CA GLY A 336 -14.54 -19.07 7.50
C GLY A 336 -13.42 -18.20 6.99
N VAL A 337 -13.34 -18.10 5.67
CA VAL A 337 -12.30 -17.30 4.99
C VAL A 337 -12.84 -16.69 3.70
N TRP A 338 -12.53 -15.42 3.49
CA TRP A 338 -12.63 -14.80 2.18
C TRP A 338 -11.34 -15.06 1.42
N ILE A 339 -11.42 -15.83 0.34
CA ILE A 339 -10.30 -16.24 -0.47
C ILE A 339 -10.26 -15.41 -1.74
N ARG A 340 -9.11 -14.81 -2.00
CA ARG A 340 -8.80 -14.19 -3.28
C ARG A 340 -8.05 -15.16 -4.16
N ARG A 341 -8.40 -15.20 -5.44
CA ARG A 341 -7.64 -15.93 -6.45
C ARG A 341 -7.82 -15.32 -7.84
N THR A 342 -6.84 -15.51 -8.71
CA THR A 342 -7.05 -15.30 -10.14
C THR A 342 -8.07 -16.30 -10.66
N LYS A 343 -8.73 -16.01 -11.78
CA LYS A 343 -9.67 -16.97 -12.40
C LYS A 343 -8.97 -18.13 -13.07
N SER A 344 -7.81 -17.88 -13.66
CA SER A 344 -6.98 -18.93 -14.26
C SER A 344 -6.17 -19.66 -13.20
N THR A 345 -6.04 -20.97 -13.33
CA THR A 345 -5.20 -21.79 -12.46
C THR A 345 -3.71 -21.67 -12.74
N ASN A 346 -3.33 -21.21 -13.92
CA ASN A 346 -1.94 -21.22 -14.40
C ASN A 346 -1.43 -19.86 -14.92
N SER A 347 -2.24 -18.80 -14.84
CA SER A 347 -1.85 -17.45 -15.24
C SER A 347 -2.47 -16.40 -14.32
N ARG A 348 -1.84 -15.22 -14.26
CA ARG A 348 -2.36 -14.06 -13.50
C ARG A 348 -3.44 -13.34 -14.31
N SER A 349 -4.56 -14.02 -14.56
CA SER A 349 -5.64 -13.56 -15.42
C SER A 349 -6.96 -13.59 -14.65
N GLY A 350 -7.69 -12.47 -14.70
CA GLY A 350 -8.91 -12.29 -13.93
C GLY A 350 -8.67 -12.27 -12.43
N PHE A 351 -9.71 -11.96 -11.68
CA PHE A 351 -9.66 -11.90 -10.21
C PHE A 351 -11.05 -12.17 -9.64
N GLU A 352 -11.10 -12.98 -8.59
CA GLU A 352 -12.34 -13.29 -7.90
C GLU A 352 -12.16 -13.34 -6.38
N MET A 353 -13.21 -12.95 -5.65
CA MET A 353 -13.37 -13.19 -4.23
C MET A 353 -14.32 -14.35 -4.00
N ILE A 354 -13.98 -15.24 -3.10
CA ILE A 354 -14.78 -16.39 -2.75
C ILE A 354 -14.94 -16.47 -1.22
N TRP A 355 -16.18 -16.57 -0.74
CA TRP A 355 -16.46 -16.85 0.65
C TRP A 355 -16.59 -18.35 0.87
N ASP A 356 -15.68 -18.89 1.69
CA ASP A 356 -15.75 -20.26 2.17
C ASP A 356 -15.99 -20.24 3.68
N PRO A 357 -17.23 -20.52 4.14
CA PRO A 357 -17.60 -20.39 5.54
C PRO A 357 -16.85 -21.35 6.47
N ASN A 358 -16.32 -22.45 5.94
CA ASN A 358 -15.57 -23.45 6.68
C ASN A 358 -14.08 -23.49 6.31
N GLY A 359 -13.63 -22.64 5.40
CA GLY A 359 -12.33 -22.73 4.72
C GLY A 359 -11.12 -22.65 5.63
N TRP A 360 -11.25 -22.08 6.82
CA TRP A 360 -10.12 -21.98 7.74
C TRP A 360 -9.81 -23.30 8.46
N ASN A 361 -10.83 -24.08 8.77
CA ASN A 361 -10.70 -25.32 9.55
C ASN A 361 -11.08 -26.58 8.75
N ASN A 362 -11.63 -26.42 7.55
CA ASN A 362 -12.07 -27.52 6.70
C ASN A 362 -11.04 -27.79 5.60
N THR A 363 -10.90 -29.05 5.22
CA THR A 363 -10.04 -29.47 4.09
C THR A 363 -10.76 -29.47 2.76
N ASP A 364 -12.10 -29.45 2.76
CA ASP A 364 -12.93 -29.48 1.56
C ASP A 364 -13.21 -28.08 1.03
N SER A 365 -13.50 -27.98 -0.27
CA SER A 365 -14.02 -26.77 -0.87
C SER A 365 -15.52 -26.65 -0.61
N ASP A 366 -15.94 -25.60 0.06
CA ASP A 366 -17.34 -25.32 0.36
C ASP A 366 -17.57 -23.80 0.38
N PHE A 367 -17.66 -23.21 -0.81
CA PHE A 367 -17.87 -21.77 -0.92
C PHE A 367 -19.33 -21.42 -1.18
N SER A 368 -19.84 -20.42 -0.51
CA SER A 368 -21.24 -20.00 -0.57
C SER A 368 -21.50 -18.73 -1.38
N MET A 369 -20.46 -17.93 -1.62
CA MET A 369 -20.57 -16.66 -2.34
C MET A 369 -19.33 -16.41 -3.17
N LYS A 370 -19.54 -15.90 -4.39
CA LYS A 370 -18.49 -15.54 -5.32
C LYS A 370 -18.78 -14.20 -5.96
N GLN A 371 -17.78 -13.36 -6.04
CA GLN A 371 -17.84 -12.10 -6.74
C GLN A 371 -16.68 -11.98 -7.73
N ASP A 372 -17.00 -11.81 -9.01
CA ASP A 372 -16.03 -11.53 -10.04
C ASP A 372 -15.66 -10.03 -9.99
N ILE A 373 -14.38 -9.74 -9.88
CA ILE A 373 -13.86 -8.36 -9.86
C ILE A 373 -13.34 -7.98 -11.24
N VAL A 374 -12.59 -8.90 -11.87
CA VAL A 374 -12.01 -8.72 -13.20
C VAL A 374 -12.28 -9.98 -14.00
N ALA A 375 -12.71 -9.83 -15.26
CA ALA A 375 -12.99 -10.96 -16.14
C ALA A 375 -11.74 -11.80 -16.43
N ILE A 376 -11.92 -13.06 -16.82
CA ILE A 376 -10.81 -14.00 -17.03
C ILE A 376 -9.87 -13.59 -18.15
N THR A 377 -10.34 -12.82 -19.12
CA THR A 377 -9.55 -12.30 -20.23
C THR A 377 -8.73 -11.08 -19.87
N ASP A 378 -9.03 -10.44 -18.73
CA ASP A 378 -8.33 -9.25 -18.26
C ASP A 378 -7.16 -9.64 -17.36
N TRP A 379 -6.14 -8.79 -17.35
CA TRP A 379 -4.99 -8.98 -16.50
C TRP A 379 -5.27 -8.62 -15.06
N SER A 380 -4.73 -9.42 -14.18
CA SER A 380 -4.52 -9.05 -12.79
C SER A 380 -3.05 -9.26 -12.44
N GLY A 381 -2.65 -8.75 -11.30
CA GLY A 381 -1.30 -8.90 -10.78
C GLY A 381 -1.34 -9.20 -9.30
N TYR A 382 -0.60 -8.41 -8.56
CA TYR A 382 -0.61 -8.46 -7.11
C TYR A 382 -1.95 -7.97 -6.56
N SER A 383 -2.24 -8.39 -5.35
CA SER A 383 -3.30 -7.82 -4.53
C SER A 383 -2.91 -7.87 -3.07
N GLY A 384 -3.50 -7.03 -2.27
CA GLY A 384 -3.20 -6.95 -0.85
C GLY A 384 -4.33 -6.34 -0.06
N SER A 385 -4.31 -6.58 1.24
CA SER A 385 -5.27 -6.03 2.18
C SER A 385 -4.85 -4.64 2.64
N PHE A 386 -5.85 -3.84 2.99
CA PHE A 386 -5.74 -2.66 3.81
C PHE A 386 -7.02 -2.51 4.63
N VAL A 387 -7.01 -1.64 5.60
CA VAL A 387 -8.18 -1.43 6.46
C VAL A 387 -8.51 0.06 6.57
N GLN A 388 -9.78 0.33 6.85
CA GLN A 388 -10.25 1.65 7.24
C GLN A 388 -10.67 1.59 8.70
N HIS A 389 -9.99 2.37 9.54
CA HIS A 389 -10.28 2.45 10.97
C HIS A 389 -11.58 3.23 11.25
N PRO A 390 -12.21 2.99 12.42
CA PRO A 390 -13.45 3.67 12.82
C PRO A 390 -13.41 5.20 12.69
N GLU A 391 -12.28 5.81 12.91
CA GLU A 391 -12.10 7.27 12.83
C GLU A 391 -12.28 7.80 11.41
N LEU A 392 -11.96 7.00 10.40
CA LEU A 392 -12.16 7.38 9.00
C LEU A 392 -13.61 7.13 8.55
N THR A 393 -14.22 6.04 9.00
CA THR A 393 -15.50 5.58 8.48
C THR A 393 -16.70 5.99 9.34
N GLY A 394 -16.48 6.30 10.62
CA GLY A 394 -17.54 6.48 11.61
C GLY A 394 -18.22 5.18 12.05
N LEU A 395 -17.71 4.02 11.64
CA LEU A 395 -18.18 2.71 12.09
C LEU A 395 -17.60 2.38 13.47
N ASP A 396 -18.14 1.37 14.13
CA ASP A 396 -17.66 0.85 15.41
C ASP A 396 -16.68 -0.33 15.26
N CYS A 397 -16.31 -0.65 14.04
CA CYS A 397 -15.46 -1.77 13.65
C CYS A 397 -14.46 -1.37 12.55
N ILE A 398 -13.43 -2.18 12.34
CA ILE A 398 -12.44 -1.97 11.28
C ILE A 398 -13.02 -2.52 9.97
N ARG A 399 -13.13 -1.67 8.95
CA ARG A 399 -13.58 -2.10 7.62
C ARG A 399 -12.44 -2.79 6.87
N PRO A 400 -12.59 -4.07 6.49
CA PRO A 400 -11.61 -4.75 5.64
C PRO A 400 -11.75 -4.25 4.20
N CYS A 401 -10.61 -3.99 3.58
CA CYS A 401 -10.52 -3.56 2.19
C CYS A 401 -9.38 -4.29 1.48
N PHE A 402 -9.38 -4.27 0.16
CA PHE A 402 -8.27 -4.78 -0.64
C PHE A 402 -8.10 -3.98 -1.92
N TRP A 403 -6.91 -4.07 -2.47
CA TRP A 403 -6.55 -3.51 -3.77
C TRP A 403 -6.12 -4.63 -4.71
N VAL A 404 -6.27 -4.40 -6.01
CA VAL A 404 -5.83 -5.29 -7.09
C VAL A 404 -4.98 -4.48 -8.05
N GLU A 405 -3.81 -4.99 -8.37
CA GLU A 405 -2.95 -4.46 -9.43
C GLU A 405 -3.37 -5.05 -10.76
N LEU A 406 -3.74 -4.20 -11.71
CA LEU A 406 -4.07 -4.58 -13.08
C LEU A 406 -2.84 -4.35 -13.95
N ILE A 407 -2.03 -5.40 -14.15
CA ILE A 407 -0.81 -5.33 -14.93
C ILE A 407 -1.13 -5.28 -16.42
N ARG A 408 -0.49 -4.37 -17.13
CA ARG A 408 -0.54 -4.25 -18.59
C ARG A 408 0.88 -4.19 -19.17
N GLY A 409 1.00 -4.53 -20.44
CA GLY A 409 2.27 -4.53 -21.13
C GLY A 409 2.94 -5.90 -21.14
N ARG A 410 4.29 -5.90 -21.23
CA ARG A 410 5.08 -7.15 -21.30
C ARG A 410 4.87 -8.03 -20.07
N PRO A 411 4.94 -9.39 -20.25
CA PRO A 411 5.27 -10.12 -21.49
C PRO A 411 4.08 -10.39 -22.41
N LYS A 412 2.84 -10.14 -21.99
CA LYS A 412 1.67 -10.57 -22.74
C LYS A 412 1.26 -9.60 -23.85
N GLU A 413 1.57 -8.32 -23.71
CA GLU A 413 1.25 -7.30 -24.69
C GLU A 413 2.52 -6.74 -25.32
N SER A 414 2.42 -6.30 -26.56
CA SER A 414 3.56 -5.80 -27.34
C SER A 414 3.88 -4.36 -26.94
N THR A 415 4.45 -4.18 -25.77
CA THR A 415 4.94 -2.90 -25.27
C THR A 415 6.41 -2.99 -24.92
N ILE A 416 7.04 -1.83 -24.67
CA ILE A 416 8.44 -1.74 -24.21
C ILE A 416 8.56 -1.66 -22.68
N TRP A 417 7.44 -1.67 -21.99
CA TRP A 417 7.31 -1.52 -20.54
C TRP A 417 6.33 -2.54 -19.95
N THR A 418 6.38 -2.69 -18.65
CA THR A 418 5.34 -3.35 -17.83
C THR A 418 4.91 -2.36 -16.76
N SER A 419 3.61 -2.13 -16.64
CA SER A 419 3.08 -1.22 -15.63
C SER A 419 1.76 -1.72 -15.08
N GLY A 420 1.33 -1.18 -13.95
CA GLY A 420 0.09 -1.53 -13.27
C GLY A 420 -0.78 -0.32 -13.01
N SER A 421 -2.09 -0.53 -13.03
CA SER A 421 -3.08 0.35 -12.44
C SER A 421 -3.65 -0.30 -11.19
N SER A 422 -4.36 0.45 -10.35
CA SER A 422 -4.98 -0.08 -9.15
C SER A 422 -6.48 0.11 -9.14
N ILE A 423 -7.16 -0.88 -8.59
CA ILE A 423 -8.56 -0.82 -8.19
C ILE A 423 -8.67 -1.33 -6.76
N SER A 424 -9.55 -0.75 -5.98
CA SER A 424 -9.75 -1.18 -4.60
C SER A 424 -11.21 -1.36 -4.26
N PHE A 425 -11.46 -2.22 -3.29
CA PHE A 425 -12.79 -2.57 -2.79
C PHE A 425 -12.78 -2.58 -1.27
N CYS A 426 -13.90 -2.22 -0.68
CA CYS A 426 -14.11 -2.33 0.75
C CYS A 426 -15.31 -3.21 1.07
N GLY A 427 -15.28 -3.88 2.21
CA GLY A 427 -16.34 -4.76 2.66
C GLY A 427 -17.63 -4.01 2.95
N VAL A 428 -18.75 -4.61 2.56
CA VAL A 428 -20.11 -4.12 2.81
C VAL A 428 -20.96 -5.23 3.41
N ASN A 429 -21.96 -4.86 4.20
CA ASN A 429 -22.89 -5.81 4.82
C ASN A 429 -24.10 -6.11 3.92
N SER A 430 -23.85 -6.28 2.63
CA SER A 430 -24.84 -6.65 1.64
C SER A 430 -24.19 -7.50 0.56
N GLU A 431 -24.97 -8.43 -0.02
CA GLU A 431 -24.50 -9.18 -1.19
C GLU A 431 -24.39 -8.22 -2.39
N THR A 432 -23.27 -8.33 -3.10
CA THR A 432 -22.99 -7.52 -4.29
C THR A 432 -23.01 -8.40 -5.53
N VAL A 433 -23.43 -7.79 -6.65
CA VAL A 433 -23.42 -8.46 -7.95
C VAL A 433 -22.01 -8.47 -8.53
N SER A 434 -21.65 -9.53 -9.26
CA SER A 434 -20.37 -9.61 -9.96
C SER A 434 -20.25 -8.54 -11.04
N TRP A 435 -19.08 -7.88 -11.10
CA TRP A 435 -18.76 -6.84 -12.07
C TRP A 435 -17.38 -7.10 -12.68
N SER A 436 -17.17 -6.61 -13.90
CA SER A 436 -15.85 -6.56 -14.52
C SER A 436 -15.31 -5.14 -14.52
N TRP A 437 -14.11 -4.94 -13.98
CA TRP A 437 -13.48 -3.63 -13.76
C TRP A 437 -12.07 -3.56 -14.37
N PRO A 438 -11.87 -3.89 -15.67
CA PRO A 438 -10.56 -3.87 -16.29
C PRO A 438 -10.01 -2.45 -16.40
N ASP A 439 -8.68 -2.32 -16.51
CA ASP A 439 -8.10 -1.15 -17.16
C ASP A 439 -8.24 -1.34 -18.66
N GLY A 440 -9.18 -0.62 -19.28
CA GLY A 440 -9.59 -0.78 -20.65
C GLY A 440 -8.71 -0.03 -21.66
N ALA A 441 -7.44 0.23 -21.36
CA ALA A 441 -6.52 0.87 -22.28
C ALA A 441 -6.30 0.01 -23.54
N GLU A 442 -6.28 0.65 -24.69
CA GLU A 442 -5.86 0.00 -25.95
C GLU A 442 -4.32 0.00 -26.02
N LEU A 443 -3.73 -1.17 -26.22
CA LEU A 443 -2.27 -1.36 -26.27
C LEU A 443 -1.86 -2.10 -27.56
N PRO A 444 -0.65 -1.78 -28.08
CA PRO A 444 0.22 -0.69 -27.67
C PRO A 444 -0.31 0.68 -28.11
N PHE A 445 -0.06 1.70 -27.31
CA PHE A 445 -0.29 3.08 -27.75
C PHE A 445 1.01 3.72 -28.26
N THR A 446 0.87 4.73 -29.12
CA THR A 446 2.03 5.46 -29.68
C THR A 446 2.70 6.25 -28.60
N ILE A 447 4.03 6.12 -28.49
CA ILE A 447 4.85 6.96 -27.64
C ILE A 447 5.12 8.27 -28.40
N ASP A 448 4.69 9.38 -27.85
CA ASP A 448 5.00 10.69 -28.40
C ASP A 448 6.52 10.94 -28.28
N LYS A 449 7.09 11.38 -29.39
CA LYS A 449 8.55 11.57 -29.54
C LYS A 449 9.01 12.91 -28.98
#